data_9e2d4af2105dc22b4118caef7e2b192a
#
_entry.id   9e2d4af2105dc22b4118caef7e2b192a
#
_cell.length_a   1.000
_cell.length_b   1.000
_cell.length_c   1.000
_cell.angle_alpha   90.00
_cell.angle_beta   90.00
_cell.angle_gamma   90.00
#
_symmetry.space_group_name_H-M   'P 1'
#
loop_
_entity.id
_entity.type
_entity.pdbx_description
1 polymer ?
#
loop_
_entity_poly.entity_id
_entity_poly.type
_entity_poly.pdbx_seq_one_letter_code
_entity_poly.pdbx_strand_id
1 'polypeptide(L)'
;MKLADKKADRGFVAKGDEINYAKRSNDELIDLLKSRIAIERTIGARLLGSRGVVSVEYLLMALKTEKKLYPRLEICCSLARIGEPSIDGLIQLLGVIGNNQHQTPSEEPFLKVSYPLPRDLAARTIIRIGHAALPVLCGVLNEDHPAKISEAIDAIGFICSKGGADQYLKTLMACYNKFKNNDLLRWKLFRAMSSFTESLTFLEKHLSVENNPAILQEIKRSIRIINKNKR
;
A
#
# COMPACT_ATOMS: atom_id res chain seq x y z
N MET A 1 -15.21 31.17 2.47
CA MET A 1 -15.05 30.14 1.42
C MET A 1 -15.93 28.95 1.79
N LYS A 2 -16.96 28.65 1.00
CA LYS A 2 -17.91 27.55 1.25
C LYS A 2 -17.21 26.18 1.18
N LEU A 3 -17.74 25.17 1.85
CA LEU A 3 -17.16 23.80 1.90
C LEU A 3 -17.00 23.18 0.49
N ALA A 4 -17.93 23.53 -0.43
CA ALA A 4 -17.90 23.13 -1.83
C ALA A 4 -16.66 23.67 -2.55
N ASP A 5 -16.31 24.96 -2.37
CA ASP A 5 -15.17 25.60 -3.00
C ASP A 5 -13.84 24.91 -2.55
N LYS A 6 -13.74 24.58 -1.26
CA LYS A 6 -12.58 23.85 -0.72
C LYS A 6 -12.43 22.45 -1.33
N LYS A 7 -13.53 21.77 -1.65
CA LYS A 7 -13.48 20.45 -2.33
C LYS A 7 -13.04 20.59 -3.77
N ALA A 8 -13.57 21.59 -4.49
CA ALA A 8 -13.21 21.89 -5.88
C ALA A 8 -11.72 22.21 -6.02
N ASP A 9 -11.16 23.07 -5.15
CA ASP A 9 -9.74 23.41 -5.12
C ASP A 9 -8.81 22.20 -4.90
N ARG A 10 -9.34 21.15 -4.23
CA ARG A 10 -8.64 19.90 -4.01
C ARG A 10 -8.87 18.86 -5.11
N GLY A 11 -9.65 19.22 -6.15
CA GLY A 11 -9.91 18.42 -7.33
C GLY A 11 -11.04 17.39 -7.18
N PHE A 12 -12.00 17.62 -6.28
CA PHE A 12 -13.15 16.71 -6.13
C PHE A 12 -14.03 16.74 -7.39
N VAL A 13 -14.35 15.54 -7.88
CA VAL A 13 -15.24 15.31 -9.04
C VAL A 13 -16.33 14.34 -8.62
N ALA A 14 -17.59 14.76 -8.73
CA ALA A 14 -18.72 13.88 -8.48
C ALA A 14 -18.85 12.82 -9.58
N LYS A 15 -19.65 11.79 -9.32
CA LYS A 15 -19.95 10.78 -10.34
C LYS A 15 -20.81 11.43 -11.44
N GLY A 16 -20.34 11.33 -12.68
CA GLY A 16 -21.02 11.88 -13.85
C GLY A 16 -20.41 13.19 -14.36
N ASP A 17 -19.64 13.94 -13.57
CA ASP A 17 -18.98 15.17 -14.03
C ASP A 17 -17.99 14.92 -15.18
N GLU A 18 -17.51 13.69 -15.31
CA GLU A 18 -16.59 13.26 -16.39
C GLU A 18 -17.27 13.04 -17.75
N ILE A 19 -18.63 13.02 -17.81
CA ILE A 19 -19.36 12.65 -19.04
C ILE A 19 -18.98 13.52 -20.24
N ASN A 20 -18.83 14.83 -20.03
CA ASN A 20 -18.47 15.77 -21.08
C ASN A 20 -17.06 15.54 -21.67
N TYR A 21 -16.23 14.78 -20.98
CA TYR A 21 -14.86 14.44 -21.38
C TYR A 21 -14.73 13.01 -21.94
N ALA A 22 -15.78 12.20 -21.87
CA ALA A 22 -15.73 10.77 -22.18
C ALA A 22 -15.35 10.46 -23.63
N LYS A 23 -15.63 11.39 -24.56
CA LYS A 23 -15.32 11.26 -26.01
C LYS A 23 -13.91 11.72 -26.36
N ARG A 24 -13.14 12.27 -25.43
CA ARG A 24 -11.78 12.75 -25.70
C ARG A 24 -10.85 11.59 -26.03
N SER A 25 -9.87 11.85 -26.88
CA SER A 25 -8.78 10.93 -27.21
C SER A 25 -7.91 10.65 -25.99
N ASN A 26 -7.07 9.61 -26.05
CA ASN A 26 -6.11 9.33 -24.98
C ASN A 26 -5.12 10.47 -24.79
N ASP A 27 -4.64 11.10 -25.87
CA ASP A 27 -3.71 12.23 -25.80
C ASP A 27 -4.32 13.43 -25.10
N GLU A 28 -5.57 13.78 -25.41
CA GLU A 28 -6.30 14.85 -24.73
C GLU A 28 -6.51 14.53 -23.23
N LEU A 29 -6.74 13.27 -22.88
CA LEU A 29 -6.88 12.85 -21.47
C LEU A 29 -5.53 12.88 -20.73
N ILE A 30 -4.43 12.53 -21.40
CA ILE A 30 -3.07 12.64 -20.87
C ILE A 30 -2.71 14.11 -20.62
N ASP A 31 -3.13 15.01 -21.49
CA ASP A 31 -2.92 16.45 -21.29
C ASP A 31 -3.72 16.99 -20.09
N LEU A 32 -4.91 16.43 -19.81
CA LEU A 32 -5.64 16.75 -18.59
C LEU A 32 -4.86 16.39 -17.32
N LEU A 33 -4.05 15.33 -17.31
CA LEU A 33 -3.20 14.99 -16.14
C LEU A 33 -2.17 16.10 -15.83
N LYS A 34 -1.84 16.93 -16.80
CA LYS A 34 -0.88 18.05 -16.67
C LYS A 34 -1.55 19.39 -16.40
N SER A 35 -2.90 19.44 -16.39
CA SER A 35 -3.65 20.69 -16.20
C SER A 35 -3.32 21.37 -14.87
N ARG A 36 -3.36 22.69 -14.86
CA ARG A 36 -3.29 23.49 -13.61
C ARG A 36 -4.52 23.30 -12.73
N ILE A 37 -5.66 22.90 -13.31
CA ILE A 37 -6.94 22.71 -12.64
C ILE A 37 -7.02 21.29 -12.08
N ALA A 38 -7.09 21.16 -10.73
CA ALA A 38 -7.09 19.86 -10.08
C ALA A 38 -8.28 18.96 -10.46
N ILE A 39 -9.45 19.54 -10.75
CA ILE A 39 -10.64 18.82 -11.23
C ILE A 39 -10.33 18.13 -12.55
N GLU A 40 -9.71 18.83 -13.51
CA GLU A 40 -9.35 18.26 -14.82
C GLU A 40 -8.38 17.09 -14.69
N ARG A 41 -7.39 17.20 -13.79
CA ARG A 41 -6.47 16.09 -13.50
C ARG A 41 -7.20 14.87 -12.91
N THR A 42 -8.20 15.09 -12.06
CA THR A 42 -9.04 13.99 -11.53
C THR A 42 -9.86 13.33 -12.65
N ILE A 43 -10.47 14.12 -13.53
CA ILE A 43 -11.23 13.63 -14.68
C ILE A 43 -10.33 12.83 -15.62
N GLY A 44 -9.17 13.39 -15.99
CA GLY A 44 -8.17 12.72 -16.83
C GLY A 44 -7.75 11.37 -16.24
N ALA A 45 -7.43 11.33 -14.94
CA ALA A 45 -7.05 10.10 -14.25
C ALA A 45 -8.19 9.06 -14.26
N ARG A 46 -9.44 9.47 -14.01
CA ARG A 46 -10.61 8.59 -13.99
C ARG A 46 -10.87 7.95 -15.35
N LEU A 47 -10.86 8.75 -16.40
CA LEU A 47 -11.13 8.29 -17.76
C LEU A 47 -9.99 7.42 -18.29
N LEU A 48 -8.73 7.82 -18.08
CA LEU A 48 -7.57 7.01 -18.43
C LEU A 48 -7.57 5.65 -17.71
N GLY A 49 -7.99 5.59 -16.47
CA GLY A 49 -8.16 4.33 -15.74
C GLY A 49 -9.16 3.37 -16.40
N SER A 50 -10.08 3.88 -17.21
CA SER A 50 -11.03 3.09 -18.01
C SER A 50 -10.47 2.68 -19.38
N ARG A 51 -9.34 3.25 -19.82
CA ARG A 51 -8.65 2.90 -21.07
C ARG A 51 -7.68 1.71 -20.92
N GLY A 52 -7.43 1.27 -19.70
CA GLY A 52 -6.62 0.09 -19.42
C GLY A 52 -5.11 0.33 -19.50
N VAL A 53 -4.39 -0.70 -19.94
CA VAL A 53 -2.92 -0.83 -19.87
C VAL A 53 -2.17 0.34 -20.50
N VAL A 54 -2.65 0.88 -21.61
CA VAL A 54 -2.02 1.99 -22.32
C VAL A 54 -1.87 3.27 -21.48
N SER A 55 -2.61 3.35 -20.36
CA SER A 55 -2.62 4.52 -19.47
C SER A 55 -1.68 4.39 -18.27
N VAL A 56 -1.13 3.20 -18.00
CA VAL A 56 -0.37 2.90 -16.77
C VAL A 56 0.81 3.85 -16.58
N GLU A 57 1.65 4.00 -17.59
CA GLU A 57 2.84 4.83 -17.50
C GLU A 57 2.51 6.29 -17.19
N TYR A 58 1.53 6.86 -17.89
CA TYR A 58 1.10 8.25 -17.67
C TYR A 58 0.51 8.46 -16.27
N LEU A 59 -0.27 7.51 -15.76
CA LEU A 59 -0.82 7.57 -14.42
C LEU A 59 0.28 7.46 -13.36
N LEU A 60 1.28 6.60 -13.55
CA LEU A 60 2.43 6.48 -12.65
C LEU A 60 3.28 7.75 -12.64
N MET A 61 3.52 8.35 -13.81
CA MET A 61 4.22 9.64 -13.91
C MET A 61 3.46 10.75 -13.18
N ALA A 62 2.15 10.84 -13.38
CA ALA A 62 1.31 11.80 -12.69
C ALA A 62 1.32 11.58 -11.16
N LEU A 63 1.29 10.32 -10.70
CA LEU A 63 1.30 9.99 -9.28
C LEU A 63 2.56 10.49 -8.55
N LYS A 64 3.72 10.47 -9.21
CA LYS A 64 4.99 10.95 -8.64
C LYS A 64 4.95 12.44 -8.27
N THR A 65 4.22 13.25 -9.03
CA THR A 65 4.24 14.72 -8.90
C THR A 65 2.96 15.30 -8.32
N GLU A 66 1.87 14.54 -8.30
CA GLU A 66 0.57 15.02 -7.84
C GLU A 66 0.55 15.34 -6.34
N LYS A 67 0.12 16.55 -6.01
CA LYS A 67 0.06 17.07 -4.62
C LYS A 67 -1.37 17.21 -4.09
N LYS A 68 -2.36 17.33 -4.98
CA LYS A 68 -3.76 17.51 -4.57
C LYS A 68 -4.38 16.16 -4.23
N LEU A 69 -5.27 16.19 -3.23
CA LEU A 69 -5.82 14.96 -2.64
C LEU A 69 -6.62 14.12 -3.66
N TYR A 70 -7.61 14.73 -4.32
CA TYR A 70 -8.55 13.95 -5.13
C TYR A 70 -7.93 13.42 -6.42
N PRO A 71 -7.11 14.19 -7.18
CA PRO A 71 -6.39 13.62 -8.32
C PRO A 71 -5.50 12.46 -7.90
N ARG A 72 -4.77 12.60 -6.77
CA ARG A 72 -3.91 11.53 -6.25
C ARG A 72 -4.69 10.27 -5.92
N LEU A 73 -5.84 10.40 -5.23
CA LEU A 73 -6.70 9.26 -4.92
C LEU A 73 -7.28 8.62 -6.18
N GLU A 74 -7.69 9.42 -7.16
CA GLU A 74 -8.25 8.91 -8.42
C GLU A 74 -7.20 8.17 -9.24
N ILE A 75 -5.96 8.69 -9.33
CA ILE A 75 -4.84 7.98 -9.98
C ILE A 75 -4.63 6.61 -9.32
N CYS A 76 -4.57 6.55 -7.98
CA CYS A 76 -4.45 5.28 -7.26
C CYS A 76 -5.62 4.34 -7.52
N CYS A 77 -6.86 4.86 -7.57
CA CYS A 77 -8.05 4.06 -7.91
C CYS A 77 -7.97 3.52 -9.33
N SER A 78 -7.49 4.32 -10.27
CA SER A 78 -7.34 3.95 -11.67
C SER A 78 -6.27 2.88 -11.89
N LEU A 79 -5.10 3.04 -11.28
CA LEU A 79 -4.03 2.04 -11.31
C LEU A 79 -4.48 0.71 -10.66
N ALA A 80 -5.18 0.77 -9.53
CA ALA A 80 -5.74 -0.43 -8.91
C ALA A 80 -6.81 -1.12 -9.77
N ARG A 81 -7.62 -0.36 -10.51
CA ARG A 81 -8.63 -0.89 -11.44
C ARG A 81 -8.00 -1.56 -12.66
N ILE A 82 -6.91 -0.99 -13.18
CA ILE A 82 -6.13 -1.60 -14.28
C ILE A 82 -5.51 -2.93 -13.81
N GLY A 83 -5.10 -3.03 -12.54
CA GLY A 83 -4.68 -4.29 -11.94
C GLY A 83 -3.22 -4.63 -12.20
N GLU A 84 -2.95 -5.90 -12.54
CA GLU A 84 -1.59 -6.46 -12.68
C GLU A 84 -0.60 -5.61 -13.49
N PRO A 85 -0.96 -5.03 -14.63
CA PRO A 85 -0.04 -4.19 -15.40
C PRO A 85 0.52 -2.99 -14.64
N SER A 86 -0.13 -2.59 -13.53
CA SER A 86 0.31 -1.46 -12.71
C SER A 86 1.33 -1.86 -11.61
N ILE A 87 1.50 -3.16 -11.35
CA ILE A 87 2.25 -3.66 -10.18
C ILE A 87 3.70 -3.19 -10.23
N ASP A 88 4.42 -3.46 -11.30
CA ASP A 88 5.86 -3.17 -11.39
C ASP A 88 6.15 -1.68 -11.19
N GLY A 89 5.35 -0.81 -11.80
CA GLY A 89 5.47 0.63 -11.63
C GLY A 89 5.14 1.09 -10.20
N LEU A 90 4.14 0.51 -9.55
CA LEU A 90 3.80 0.80 -8.17
C LEU A 90 4.87 0.31 -7.18
N ILE A 91 5.51 -0.83 -7.46
CA ILE A 91 6.66 -1.35 -6.68
C ILE A 91 7.81 -0.35 -6.65
N GLN A 92 8.08 0.34 -7.77
CA GLN A 92 9.13 1.37 -7.82
C GLN A 92 8.77 2.64 -7.02
N LEU A 93 7.51 2.78 -6.61
CA LEU A 93 7.03 3.91 -5.83
C LEU A 93 6.87 3.61 -4.33
N LEU A 94 7.13 2.37 -3.90
CA LEU A 94 7.09 2.00 -2.48
C LEU A 94 8.13 2.77 -1.68
N GLY A 95 7.70 3.43 -0.62
CA GLY A 95 8.53 4.24 0.24
C GLY A 95 8.94 5.60 -0.35
N VAL A 96 8.51 5.91 -1.59
CA VAL A 96 8.91 7.13 -2.31
C VAL A 96 7.81 8.19 -2.26
N ILE A 97 6.53 7.79 -2.33
CA ILE A 97 5.41 8.72 -2.45
C ILE A 97 4.83 9.05 -1.08
N GLY A 98 4.78 10.36 -0.79
CA GLY A 98 4.24 10.84 0.48
C GLY A 98 5.28 10.79 1.61
N ASN A 99 4.84 11.13 2.81
CA ASN A 99 5.69 11.26 4.00
C ASN A 99 5.01 10.68 5.25
N ASN A 100 4.06 9.77 5.07
CA ASN A 100 3.28 9.20 6.17
C ASN A 100 3.75 7.78 6.57
N GLN A 101 4.82 7.28 5.97
CA GLN A 101 5.41 5.99 6.27
C GLN A 101 6.01 5.98 7.68
N HIS A 102 5.99 4.81 8.32
CA HIS A 102 6.70 4.63 9.57
C HIS A 102 8.22 4.68 9.33
N GLN A 103 8.93 5.45 10.15
CA GLN A 103 10.40 5.51 10.17
C GLN A 103 10.98 4.68 11.32
N THR A 104 10.18 4.45 12.35
CA THR A 104 10.50 3.64 13.54
C THR A 104 9.30 2.80 13.93
N PRO A 105 9.46 1.75 14.76
CA PRO A 105 8.34 1.08 15.41
C PRO A 105 7.44 2.11 16.13
N SER A 106 6.12 1.91 16.07
CA SER A 106 5.18 2.81 16.75
C SER A 106 5.12 2.47 18.22
N GLU A 107 5.34 3.46 19.08
CA GLU A 107 5.16 3.35 20.53
C GLU A 107 3.68 3.22 20.90
N GLU A 108 2.79 3.79 20.08
CA GLU A 108 1.34 3.65 20.26
C GLU A 108 0.85 2.29 19.76
N PRO A 109 0.22 1.48 20.63
CA PRO A 109 -0.26 0.16 20.24
C PRO A 109 -1.44 0.26 19.27
N PHE A 110 -1.41 -0.55 18.23
CA PHE A 110 -2.57 -0.70 17.34
C PHE A 110 -3.57 -1.69 17.99
N LEU A 111 -4.65 -1.16 18.55
CA LEU A 111 -5.58 -1.95 19.37
C LEU A 111 -6.54 -2.83 18.58
N LYS A 112 -6.77 -2.52 17.27
CA LYS A 112 -7.71 -3.28 16.43
C LYS A 112 -7.18 -4.67 16.13
N VAL A 113 -8.10 -5.63 16.00
CA VAL A 113 -7.80 -7.03 15.64
C VAL A 113 -7.52 -7.17 14.13
N SER A 114 -8.08 -6.26 13.31
CA SER A 114 -7.84 -6.26 11.88
C SER A 114 -6.40 -5.85 11.55
N TYR A 115 -5.89 -6.33 10.42
CA TYR A 115 -4.60 -5.85 9.92
C TYR A 115 -4.70 -4.35 9.57
N PRO A 116 -3.73 -3.51 9.98
CA PRO A 116 -3.77 -2.07 9.69
C PRO A 116 -3.57 -1.81 8.19
N LEU A 117 -4.24 -0.77 7.67
CA LEU A 117 -3.97 -0.30 6.32
C LEU A 117 -2.53 0.24 6.22
N PRO A 118 -1.77 -0.12 5.18
CA PRO A 118 -0.46 0.48 4.92
C PRO A 118 -0.54 2.01 4.93
N ARG A 119 0.46 2.68 5.46
CA ARG A 119 0.54 4.15 5.43
C ARG A 119 1.04 4.67 4.09
N ASP A 120 1.87 3.91 3.41
CA ASP A 120 2.37 4.21 2.08
C ASP A 120 1.26 4.16 1.02
N LEU A 121 1.28 5.11 0.11
CA LEU A 121 0.22 5.25 -0.89
C LEU A 121 0.31 4.21 -2.00
N ALA A 122 1.53 3.88 -2.43
CA ALA A 122 1.75 2.83 -3.43
C ALA A 122 1.35 1.46 -2.84
N ALA A 123 1.74 1.17 -1.61
CA ALA A 123 1.32 -0.05 -0.90
C ALA A 123 -0.21 -0.13 -0.77
N ARG A 124 -0.89 0.99 -0.44
CA ARG A 124 -2.37 1.06 -0.43
C ARG A 124 -3.00 0.79 -1.79
N THR A 125 -2.33 1.16 -2.85
CA THR A 125 -2.81 0.90 -4.21
C THR A 125 -2.63 -0.58 -4.55
N ILE A 126 -1.46 -1.13 -4.24
CA ILE A 126 -1.12 -2.54 -4.48
C ILE A 126 -2.04 -3.50 -3.72
N ILE A 127 -2.39 -3.22 -2.46
CA ILE A 127 -3.30 -4.10 -1.71
C ILE A 127 -4.70 -4.19 -2.30
N ARG A 128 -5.12 -3.22 -3.12
CA ARG A 128 -6.39 -3.26 -3.87
C ARG A 128 -6.31 -4.18 -5.08
N ILE A 129 -5.12 -4.36 -5.67
CA ILE A 129 -4.87 -5.36 -6.72
C ILE A 129 -4.91 -6.76 -6.10
N GLY A 130 -4.39 -6.91 -4.88
CA GLY A 130 -4.53 -8.15 -4.11
C GLY A 130 -3.47 -9.19 -4.43
N HIS A 131 -3.86 -10.48 -4.45
CA HIS A 131 -2.94 -11.63 -4.47
C HIS A 131 -1.99 -11.65 -5.67
N ALA A 132 -2.38 -11.10 -6.81
CA ALA A 132 -1.53 -11.00 -8.00
C ALA A 132 -0.21 -10.25 -7.75
N ALA A 133 -0.19 -9.34 -6.75
CA ALA A 133 1.01 -8.59 -6.40
C ALA A 133 1.99 -9.36 -5.50
N LEU A 134 1.58 -10.45 -4.85
CA LEU A 134 2.41 -11.14 -3.85
C LEU A 134 3.75 -11.65 -4.40
N PRO A 135 3.83 -12.29 -5.57
CA PRO A 135 5.12 -12.74 -6.10
C PRO A 135 6.13 -11.60 -6.26
N VAL A 136 5.70 -10.47 -6.82
CA VAL A 136 6.55 -9.30 -7.05
C VAL A 136 6.94 -8.63 -5.74
N LEU A 137 6.00 -8.46 -4.81
CA LEU A 137 6.26 -7.94 -3.45
C LEU A 137 7.28 -8.80 -2.70
N CYS A 138 7.19 -10.12 -2.80
CA CYS A 138 8.16 -11.04 -2.20
C CYS A 138 9.56 -10.91 -2.82
N GLY A 139 9.65 -10.59 -4.11
CA GLY A 139 10.91 -10.26 -4.76
C GLY A 139 11.61 -9.06 -4.12
N VAL A 140 10.84 -8.03 -3.73
CA VAL A 140 11.35 -6.82 -3.05
C VAL A 140 12.05 -7.14 -1.74
N LEU A 141 11.63 -8.20 -1.01
CA LEU A 141 12.25 -8.57 0.28
C LEU A 141 13.70 -9.01 0.15
N ASN A 142 14.16 -9.35 -1.06
CA ASN A 142 15.55 -9.72 -1.34
C ASN A 142 16.44 -8.51 -1.68
N GLU A 143 15.85 -7.33 -1.93
CA GLU A 143 16.58 -6.09 -2.21
C GLU A 143 17.33 -5.56 -0.97
N ASP A 144 18.14 -4.50 -1.17
CA ASP A 144 18.86 -3.82 -0.09
C ASP A 144 18.35 -2.38 0.15
N HIS A 145 17.03 -2.18 0.00
CA HIS A 145 16.34 -0.91 0.20
C HIS A 145 15.35 -0.98 1.38
N PRO A 146 15.78 -0.73 2.63
CA PRO A 146 14.93 -0.91 3.82
C PRO A 146 13.59 -0.17 3.77
N ALA A 147 13.55 1.05 3.23
CA ALA A 147 12.30 1.82 3.09
C ALA A 147 11.30 1.11 2.15
N LYS A 148 11.75 0.64 1.00
CA LYS A 148 10.93 -0.10 0.03
C LYS A 148 10.46 -1.44 0.62
N ILE A 149 11.36 -2.19 1.26
CA ILE A 149 11.07 -3.45 1.94
C ILE A 149 10.02 -3.25 3.04
N SER A 150 10.16 -2.20 3.84
CA SER A 150 9.23 -1.83 4.91
C SER A 150 7.78 -1.74 4.40
N GLU A 151 7.57 -1.07 3.27
CA GLU A 151 6.23 -0.89 2.71
C GLU A 151 5.72 -2.16 1.97
N ALA A 152 6.65 -2.94 1.39
CA ALA A 152 6.32 -4.25 0.83
C ALA A 152 5.83 -5.23 1.90
N ILE A 153 6.47 -5.27 3.09
CA ILE A 153 6.03 -6.10 4.23
C ILE A 153 4.61 -5.74 4.66
N ASP A 154 4.29 -4.44 4.77
CA ASP A 154 2.93 -4.01 5.14
C ASP A 154 1.89 -4.44 4.09
N ALA A 155 2.24 -4.35 2.79
CA ALA A 155 1.36 -4.80 1.71
C ALA A 155 1.15 -6.32 1.73
N ILE A 156 2.23 -7.11 1.86
CA ILE A 156 2.17 -8.57 1.97
C ILE A 156 1.29 -8.97 3.16
N GLY A 157 1.58 -8.43 4.35
CA GLY A 157 0.82 -8.75 5.55
C GLY A 157 -0.67 -8.42 5.41
N PHE A 158 -1.01 -7.28 4.80
CA PHE A 158 -2.41 -6.91 4.56
C PHE A 158 -3.10 -7.89 3.60
N ILE A 159 -2.47 -8.22 2.47
CA ILE A 159 -3.05 -9.15 1.48
C ILE A 159 -3.21 -10.55 2.11
N CYS A 160 -2.17 -11.06 2.78
CA CYS A 160 -2.21 -12.37 3.42
C CYS A 160 -3.23 -12.44 4.57
N SER A 161 -3.54 -11.31 5.24
CA SER A 161 -4.58 -11.27 6.28
C SER A 161 -5.99 -11.56 5.76
N LYS A 162 -6.18 -11.64 4.44
CA LYS A 162 -7.44 -12.02 3.79
C LYS A 162 -7.52 -13.51 3.47
N GLY A 163 -6.45 -14.27 3.77
CA GLY A 163 -6.35 -15.72 3.57
C GLY A 163 -5.72 -16.13 2.23
N GLY A 164 -5.47 -17.44 2.08
CA GLY A 164 -5.03 -18.05 0.83
C GLY A 164 -3.58 -17.78 0.41
N ALA A 165 -2.66 -17.58 1.37
CA ALA A 165 -1.31 -17.14 1.06
C ALA A 165 -0.22 -17.74 1.97
N ASP A 166 -0.46 -18.93 2.54
CA ASP A 166 0.42 -19.55 3.57
C ASP A 166 1.85 -19.80 3.08
N GLN A 167 2.03 -20.02 1.77
CA GLN A 167 3.35 -20.23 1.16
C GLN A 167 4.31 -19.06 1.36
N TYR A 168 3.82 -17.85 1.61
CA TYR A 168 4.66 -16.65 1.76
C TYR A 168 5.25 -16.46 3.17
N LEU A 169 4.83 -17.23 4.17
CA LEU A 169 5.40 -17.17 5.52
C LEU A 169 6.91 -17.46 5.51
N LYS A 170 7.36 -18.45 4.75
CA LYS A 170 8.81 -18.78 4.65
C LYS A 170 9.62 -17.61 4.14
N THR A 171 9.10 -16.85 3.19
CA THR A 171 9.76 -15.65 2.64
C THR A 171 9.87 -14.54 3.68
N LEU A 172 8.82 -14.32 4.48
CA LEU A 172 8.85 -13.36 5.59
C LEU A 172 9.88 -13.77 6.68
N MET A 173 9.96 -15.06 6.99
CA MET A 173 10.96 -15.58 7.95
C MET A 173 12.39 -15.40 7.43
N ALA A 174 12.64 -15.64 6.15
CA ALA A 174 13.94 -15.40 5.53
C ALA A 174 14.31 -13.92 5.57
N CYS A 175 13.37 -13.02 5.27
CA CYS A 175 13.54 -11.58 5.40
C CYS A 175 13.86 -11.18 6.85
N TYR A 176 13.20 -11.76 7.86
CA TYR A 176 13.54 -11.53 9.25
C TYR A 176 15.00 -11.88 9.58
N ASN A 177 15.50 -13.02 9.12
CA ASN A 177 16.87 -13.43 9.35
C ASN A 177 17.88 -12.46 8.72
N LYS A 178 17.58 -11.94 7.53
CA LYS A 178 18.40 -10.93 6.84
C LYS A 178 18.45 -9.60 7.59
N PHE A 179 17.32 -9.16 8.15
CA PHE A 179 17.16 -7.84 8.75
C PHE A 179 16.92 -7.84 10.27
N LYS A 180 17.39 -8.87 10.97
CA LYS A 180 17.21 -9.05 12.42
C LYS A 180 17.68 -7.87 13.30
N ASN A 181 18.59 -7.02 12.78
CA ASN A 181 19.12 -5.84 13.47
C ASN A 181 18.38 -4.53 13.08
N ASN A 182 17.35 -4.59 12.24
CA ASN A 182 16.56 -3.42 11.86
C ASN A 182 15.20 -3.45 12.58
N ASP A 183 15.04 -2.59 13.56
CA ASP A 183 13.85 -2.57 14.43
C ASP A 183 12.55 -2.31 13.67
N LEU A 184 12.57 -1.40 12.69
CA LEU A 184 11.37 -1.10 11.90
C LEU A 184 10.92 -2.33 11.09
N LEU A 185 11.88 -3.00 10.42
CA LEU A 185 11.56 -4.18 9.60
C LEU A 185 11.12 -5.34 10.50
N ARG A 186 11.79 -5.59 11.64
CA ARG A 186 11.37 -6.61 12.62
C ARG A 186 9.94 -6.38 13.08
N TRP A 187 9.64 -5.15 13.47
CA TRP A 187 8.30 -4.76 13.94
C TRP A 187 7.23 -5.03 12.89
N LYS A 188 7.46 -4.64 11.63
CA LYS A 188 6.53 -4.89 10.53
C LYS A 188 6.43 -6.37 10.15
N LEU A 189 7.55 -7.10 10.22
CA LEU A 189 7.58 -8.55 9.97
C LEU A 189 6.76 -9.32 11.01
N PHE A 190 6.92 -9.03 12.30
CA PHE A 190 6.09 -9.63 13.33
C PHE A 190 4.61 -9.32 13.14
N ARG A 191 4.28 -8.09 12.69
CA ARG A 191 2.91 -7.72 12.30
C ARG A 191 2.42 -8.56 11.13
N ALA A 192 3.21 -8.68 10.06
CA ALA A 192 2.83 -9.46 8.88
C ALA A 192 2.60 -10.94 9.21
N MET A 193 3.41 -11.49 10.11
CA MET A 193 3.30 -12.86 10.58
C MET A 193 1.97 -13.14 11.33
N SER A 194 1.27 -12.11 11.84
CA SER A 194 -0.07 -12.28 12.44
C SER A 194 -1.12 -12.82 11.43
N SER A 195 -0.81 -12.80 10.15
CA SER A 195 -1.68 -13.33 9.09
C SER A 195 -1.56 -14.84 8.88
N PHE A 196 -0.64 -15.49 9.61
CA PHE A 196 -0.31 -16.93 9.42
C PHE A 196 -0.39 -17.67 10.75
N THR A 197 -1.22 -18.69 10.81
CA THR A 197 -1.38 -19.52 12.02
C THR A 197 -0.10 -20.25 12.41
N GLU A 198 0.66 -20.68 11.42
CA GLU A 198 1.91 -21.43 11.55
C GLU A 198 3.06 -20.59 12.14
N SER A 199 2.93 -19.27 12.14
CA SER A 199 3.92 -18.36 12.72
C SER A 199 3.90 -18.33 14.27
N LEU A 200 2.89 -18.94 14.90
CA LEU A 200 2.65 -18.83 16.36
C LEU A 200 3.89 -19.21 17.17
N THR A 201 4.47 -20.39 16.93
CA THR A 201 5.66 -20.86 17.67
C THR A 201 6.86 -19.94 17.47
N PHE A 202 7.01 -19.36 16.27
CA PHE A 202 8.06 -18.40 16.01
C PHE A 202 7.86 -17.10 16.81
N LEU A 203 6.63 -16.58 16.86
CA LEU A 203 6.29 -15.38 17.63
C LEU A 203 6.47 -15.61 19.14
N GLU A 204 6.03 -16.75 19.68
CA GLU A 204 6.18 -17.11 21.09
C GLU A 204 7.66 -17.21 21.51
N LYS A 205 8.52 -17.80 20.65
CA LYS A 205 9.96 -17.82 20.88
C LYS A 205 10.54 -16.41 20.99
N HIS A 206 10.12 -15.50 20.12
CA HIS A 206 10.66 -14.14 20.12
C HIS A 206 10.06 -13.28 21.23
N LEU A 207 8.90 -13.62 21.76
CA LEU A 207 8.28 -12.95 22.90
C LEU A 207 9.18 -12.98 24.15
N SER A 208 9.95 -14.05 24.35
CA SER A 208 10.82 -14.25 25.52
C SER A 208 12.19 -13.57 25.42
N VAL A 209 12.61 -13.15 24.23
CA VAL A 209 13.96 -12.61 23.97
C VAL A 209 13.96 -11.18 23.43
N GLU A 210 12.80 -10.64 23.07
CA GLU A 210 12.69 -9.29 22.52
C GLU A 210 12.76 -8.25 23.65
N ASN A 211 13.60 -7.21 23.45
CA ASN A 211 13.82 -6.15 24.43
C ASN A 211 13.21 -4.80 24.02
N ASN A 212 12.89 -4.60 22.72
CA ASN A 212 12.27 -3.36 22.27
C ASN A 212 10.77 -3.37 22.64
N PRO A 213 10.30 -2.40 23.47
CA PRO A 213 8.92 -2.42 23.98
C PRO A 213 7.86 -2.35 22.86
N ALA A 214 8.10 -1.57 21.80
CA ALA A 214 7.15 -1.43 20.69
C ALA A 214 7.04 -2.74 19.88
N ILE A 215 8.17 -3.42 19.67
CA ILE A 215 8.20 -4.72 19.00
C ILE A 215 7.53 -5.79 19.87
N LEU A 216 7.82 -5.79 21.16
CA LEU A 216 7.21 -6.71 22.14
C LEU A 216 5.67 -6.58 22.14
N GLN A 217 5.16 -5.37 22.11
CA GLN A 217 3.71 -5.10 22.00
C GLN A 217 3.12 -5.68 20.72
N GLU A 218 3.80 -5.52 19.58
CA GLU A 218 3.33 -6.06 18.30
C GLU A 218 3.35 -7.59 18.27
N ILE A 219 4.38 -8.23 18.85
CA ILE A 219 4.41 -9.71 19.01
C ILE A 219 3.22 -10.19 19.83
N LYS A 220 2.95 -9.57 21.00
CA LYS A 220 1.80 -9.90 21.86
C LYS A 220 0.48 -9.73 21.11
N ARG A 221 0.36 -8.65 20.33
CA ARG A 221 -0.82 -8.40 19.50
C ARG A 221 -0.99 -9.48 18.42
N SER A 222 0.08 -9.85 17.75
CA SER A 222 0.07 -10.85 16.66
C SER A 222 -0.33 -12.23 17.17
N ILE A 223 0.22 -12.67 18.31
CA ILE A 223 -0.18 -13.91 18.99
C ILE A 223 -1.67 -13.90 19.35
N ARG A 224 -2.18 -12.78 19.89
CA ARG A 224 -3.61 -12.64 20.25
C ARG A 224 -4.51 -12.75 19.02
N ILE A 225 -4.12 -12.20 17.88
CA ILE A 225 -4.88 -12.28 16.62
C ILE A 225 -4.95 -13.73 16.15
N ILE A 226 -3.81 -14.42 16.09
CA ILE A 226 -3.75 -15.82 15.66
C ILE A 226 -4.63 -16.70 16.56
N ASN A 227 -4.53 -16.56 17.89
CA ASN A 227 -5.31 -17.35 18.84
C ASN A 227 -6.82 -17.07 18.75
N LYS A 228 -7.22 -15.85 18.35
CA LYS A 228 -8.63 -15.52 18.09
C LYS A 228 -9.16 -16.18 16.83
N ASN A 229 -8.35 -16.27 15.77
CA ASN A 229 -8.74 -16.84 14.49
C ASN A 229 -8.77 -18.38 14.48
N LYS A 230 -8.18 -19.03 15.51
CA LYS A 230 -8.23 -20.49 15.71
C LYS A 230 -9.54 -20.96 16.36
N ARG A 231 -10.33 -20.05 16.93
CA ARG A 231 -11.63 -20.33 17.57
C ARG A 231 -12.76 -20.15 16.56
#